data_a7391aecfa6d6b00ba4ff90076b794e7
#
_entry.id   a7391aecfa6d6b00ba4ff90076b794e7
#
_cell.length_a   1.000
_cell.length_b   1.000
_cell.length_c   1.000
_cell.angle_alpha   90.00
_cell.angle_beta   90.00
_cell.angle_gamma   90.00
#
_symmetry.space_group_name_H-M   'P 1'
#
loop_
_entity.id
_entity.type
_entity.pdbx_description
1 polymer ?
#
loop_
_entity_poly.entity_id
_entity_poly.type
_entity_poly.pdbx_seq_one_letter_code
_entity_poly.pdbx_strand_id
1 'polypeptide(L)'
;MNALSTEFSLSTYRGDYYHTIEFKNGEKVNDIKEKVKKNGKKHGTIVSFISNPYYLGAGSHLPIDKVKEWLELMSYQLNYNIEFHIEEWEGLKLVNKEKIKRKGFSDLIFHYIQNPKDLIVQPISLESSKKITEEVKKDVVDESGKVKAKKEKMKKDVNLSFAFAYDQSMETDERSFCNFTQTDDGGVHLDSVEEVFCRYFQQQTKDSLSESQKAKMQILFQDVKAGLKLVVNLSTNAQVEFMGNAKNRIQNENLKPVLKDMTQELLTEYFGNDSAKLQAIIKVIKANAKARIDLQKAKSVNVSKKIDNFADMELSNFIKCNNTGNAYKELFLIEGRKSAAGSMVNGRDPNTQAIFGFRGVTANAFKKSLAEIMENGEWKQYVRVLHTGIGASFDIRRLYYDKIIISTDADIDGLIKSRSSKTWLIAGKGFCQTRVA
;
A
#
# COMPACT_ATOMS: atom_id res chain seq x y z
N MET A 1 2.20 -25.40 -16.82
CA MET A 1 1.42 -25.57 -18.05
C MET A 1 1.25 -27.05 -18.41
N ASN A 2 2.29 -27.86 -18.50
CA ASN A 2 2.16 -29.29 -18.87
C ASN A 2 1.07 -30.02 -18.05
N ALA A 3 1.06 -29.93 -16.72
CA ALA A 3 0.09 -30.62 -15.86
C ALA A 3 -1.38 -30.20 -16.07
N LEU A 4 -1.63 -29.06 -16.68
CA LEU A 4 -2.98 -28.51 -16.97
C LEU A 4 -3.36 -28.64 -18.44
N SER A 5 -2.60 -29.40 -19.22
CA SER A 5 -2.76 -29.56 -20.66
C SER A 5 -3.05 -31.00 -21.02
N THR A 6 -3.90 -31.23 -22.02
CA THR A 6 -4.03 -32.54 -22.68
C THR A 6 -2.86 -32.80 -23.60
N GLU A 7 -2.38 -31.76 -24.26
CA GLU A 7 -1.17 -31.81 -25.11
C GLU A 7 -0.31 -30.58 -24.78
N PHE A 8 0.99 -30.80 -24.67
CA PHE A 8 1.98 -29.76 -24.45
C PHE A 8 3.24 -30.04 -25.24
N SER A 9 3.74 -29.06 -25.97
CA SER A 9 5.04 -29.17 -26.65
C SER A 9 5.90 -27.94 -26.37
N LEU A 10 7.18 -28.20 -26.21
CA LEU A 10 8.24 -27.21 -26.06
C LEU A 10 9.32 -27.45 -27.11
N SER A 11 9.50 -26.48 -27.99
CA SER A 11 10.54 -26.53 -29.02
C SER A 11 11.51 -25.39 -28.82
N THR A 12 12.80 -25.68 -28.83
CA THR A 12 13.85 -24.66 -28.69
C THR A 12 14.86 -24.77 -29.83
N TYR A 13 15.22 -23.61 -30.37
CA TYR A 13 16.28 -23.46 -31.38
C TYR A 13 17.50 -22.82 -30.70
N ARG A 14 18.62 -23.52 -30.66
CA ARG A 14 19.86 -23.00 -30.09
C ARG A 14 21.06 -23.47 -30.91
N GLY A 15 21.73 -22.55 -31.56
CA GLY A 15 22.84 -22.83 -32.46
C GLY A 15 22.37 -23.66 -33.66
N ASP A 16 22.98 -24.82 -33.85
CA ASP A 16 22.69 -25.71 -34.97
C ASP A 16 21.66 -26.79 -34.62
N TYR A 17 21.02 -26.70 -33.49
CA TYR A 17 20.10 -27.73 -33.03
C TYR A 17 18.68 -27.18 -32.80
N TYR A 18 17.73 -28.02 -33.18
CA TYR A 18 16.34 -27.94 -32.84
C TYR A 18 16.00 -29.08 -31.88
N HIS A 19 15.41 -28.77 -30.75
CA HIS A 19 15.04 -29.75 -29.76
C HIS A 19 13.59 -29.56 -29.38
N THR A 20 12.77 -30.63 -29.55
CA THR A 20 11.35 -30.64 -29.18
C THR A 20 11.08 -31.73 -28.16
N ILE A 21 10.37 -31.38 -27.11
CA ILE A 21 9.84 -32.33 -26.13
C ILE A 21 8.32 -32.20 -26.15
N GLU A 22 7.65 -33.36 -26.25
CA GLU A 22 6.18 -33.41 -26.29
C GLU A 22 5.63 -34.24 -25.14
N PHE A 23 4.51 -33.78 -24.60
CA PHE A 23 3.80 -34.42 -23.51
C PHE A 23 2.32 -34.58 -23.85
N LYS A 24 1.72 -35.68 -23.37
CA LYS A 24 0.30 -35.95 -23.48
C LYS A 24 -0.23 -36.30 -22.07
N ASN A 25 -1.20 -35.54 -21.61
CA ASN A 25 -1.75 -35.67 -20.23
C ASN A 25 -0.67 -35.69 -19.14
N GLY A 26 0.39 -34.89 -19.29
CA GLY A 26 1.49 -34.77 -18.36
C GLY A 26 2.63 -35.76 -18.57
N GLU A 27 2.43 -36.81 -19.34
CA GLU A 27 3.47 -37.84 -19.65
C GLU A 27 4.25 -37.50 -20.90
N LYS A 28 5.58 -37.66 -20.85
CA LYS A 28 6.46 -37.41 -21.99
C LYS A 28 6.27 -38.48 -23.05
N VAL A 29 5.91 -38.05 -24.27
CA VAL A 29 5.68 -38.95 -25.42
C VAL A 29 6.82 -38.89 -26.43
N ASN A 30 7.44 -37.72 -26.62
CA ASN A 30 8.52 -37.54 -27.58
C ASN A 30 9.64 -36.66 -27.03
N ASP A 31 10.87 -36.94 -27.49
CA ASP A 31 12.07 -36.15 -27.16
C ASP A 31 12.98 -36.18 -28.41
N ILE A 32 12.81 -35.19 -29.27
CA ILE A 32 13.40 -35.14 -30.59
C ILE A 32 14.49 -34.08 -30.62
N LYS A 33 15.71 -34.46 -30.99
CA LYS A 33 16.81 -33.53 -31.18
C LYS A 33 17.36 -33.68 -32.59
N GLU A 34 17.22 -32.63 -33.40
CA GLU A 34 17.62 -32.60 -34.78
C GLU A 34 18.61 -31.47 -35.06
N LYS A 35 19.50 -31.72 -36.06
CA LYS A 35 20.38 -30.67 -36.56
C LYS A 35 19.63 -29.80 -37.57
N VAL A 36 19.65 -28.47 -37.35
CA VAL A 36 19.02 -27.52 -38.27
C VAL A 36 19.83 -27.40 -39.54
N LYS A 37 19.21 -27.65 -40.71
CA LYS A 37 19.87 -27.42 -42.00
C LYS A 37 20.24 -25.93 -42.15
N LYS A 38 21.44 -25.66 -42.67
CA LYS A 38 22.23 -24.42 -42.69
C LYS A 38 21.53 -23.08 -43.07
N ASN A 39 20.29 -23.08 -43.53
CA ASN A 39 19.64 -21.88 -44.07
C ASN A 39 18.74 -21.13 -43.07
N GLY A 40 18.77 -21.46 -41.79
CA GLY A 40 17.93 -20.79 -40.79
C GLY A 40 18.61 -20.71 -39.42
N LYS A 41 19.45 -19.73 -39.22
CA LYS A 41 19.83 -19.31 -37.84
C LYS A 41 18.60 -18.78 -37.13
N LYS A 42 17.78 -19.68 -36.61
CA LYS A 42 16.67 -19.31 -35.74
C LYS A 42 17.11 -19.53 -34.30
N HIS A 43 17.05 -18.50 -33.51
CA HIS A 43 17.10 -18.59 -32.04
C HIS A 43 15.69 -18.37 -31.52
N GLY A 44 15.25 -19.16 -30.56
CA GLY A 44 13.98 -18.95 -29.97
C GLY A 44 13.36 -20.18 -29.32
N THR A 45 12.22 -19.98 -28.72
CA THR A 45 11.45 -21.03 -28.06
C THR A 45 10.00 -20.94 -28.52
N ILE A 46 9.42 -22.09 -28.86
CA ILE A 46 7.98 -22.22 -29.15
C ILE A 46 7.37 -23.06 -28.04
N VAL A 47 6.32 -22.56 -27.43
CA VAL A 47 5.49 -23.28 -26.46
C VAL A 47 4.12 -23.44 -27.06
N SER A 48 3.63 -24.67 -27.15
CA SER A 48 2.27 -24.97 -27.62
C SER A 48 1.56 -25.82 -26.58
N PHE A 49 0.28 -25.57 -26.36
CA PHE A 49 -0.50 -26.39 -25.43
C PHE A 49 -2.00 -26.35 -25.76
N ILE A 50 -2.67 -27.43 -25.41
CA ILE A 50 -4.13 -27.53 -25.42
C ILE A 50 -4.56 -27.67 -23.97
N SER A 51 -5.38 -26.73 -23.50
CA SER A 51 -5.87 -26.73 -22.13
C SER A 51 -6.72 -27.97 -21.84
N ASN A 52 -6.57 -28.57 -20.64
CA ASN A 52 -7.34 -29.73 -20.24
C ASN A 52 -8.71 -29.29 -19.68
N PRO A 53 -9.84 -29.66 -20.36
CA PRO A 53 -11.17 -29.26 -19.91
C PRO A 53 -11.55 -29.75 -18.51
N TYR A 54 -10.92 -30.84 -18.05
CA TYR A 54 -11.15 -31.38 -16.70
C TYR A 54 -10.77 -30.38 -15.60
N TYR A 55 -9.65 -29.65 -15.79
CA TYR A 55 -9.15 -28.69 -14.80
C TYR A 55 -9.66 -27.26 -15.01
N LEU A 56 -9.85 -26.85 -16.27
CA LEU A 56 -10.18 -25.49 -16.63
C LEU A 56 -11.64 -25.27 -17.04
N GLY A 57 -12.43 -26.37 -17.09
CA GLY A 57 -13.80 -26.35 -17.55
C GLY A 57 -13.94 -26.47 -19.06
N ALA A 58 -15.01 -27.14 -19.50
CA ALA A 58 -15.32 -27.26 -20.92
C ALA A 58 -15.68 -25.91 -21.50
N GLY A 59 -15.07 -25.53 -22.65
CA GLY A 59 -15.31 -24.25 -23.30
C GLY A 59 -14.55 -23.06 -22.71
N SER A 60 -13.59 -23.29 -21.80
CA SER A 60 -12.72 -22.21 -21.34
C SER A 60 -11.83 -21.71 -22.49
N HIS A 61 -11.94 -20.42 -22.79
CA HIS A 61 -11.12 -19.73 -23.77
C HIS A 61 -10.05 -18.88 -23.06
N LEU A 62 -8.90 -18.73 -23.72
CA LEU A 62 -7.89 -17.78 -23.27
C LEU A 62 -8.49 -16.36 -23.33
N PRO A 63 -8.50 -15.59 -22.22
CA PRO A 63 -9.03 -14.22 -22.22
C PRO A 63 -8.05 -13.30 -22.96
N ILE A 64 -8.21 -13.22 -24.28
CA ILE A 64 -7.26 -12.55 -25.18
C ILE A 64 -7.07 -11.07 -24.80
N ASP A 65 -8.11 -10.39 -24.35
CA ASP A 65 -8.02 -8.99 -23.94
C ASP A 65 -7.09 -8.81 -22.74
N LYS A 66 -7.12 -9.73 -21.76
CA LYS A 66 -6.19 -9.72 -20.63
C LYS A 66 -4.75 -10.03 -21.06
N VAL A 67 -4.58 -10.90 -22.05
CA VAL A 67 -3.26 -11.18 -22.63
C VAL A 67 -2.73 -9.93 -23.33
N LYS A 68 -3.56 -9.23 -24.08
CA LYS A 68 -3.20 -7.97 -24.76
C LYS A 68 -2.80 -6.91 -23.74
N GLU A 69 -3.61 -6.68 -22.72
CA GLU A 69 -3.33 -5.75 -21.62
C GLU A 69 -1.99 -6.07 -20.95
N TRP A 70 -1.74 -7.33 -20.62
CA TRP A 70 -0.48 -7.77 -20.02
C TRP A 70 0.72 -7.54 -20.93
N LEU A 71 0.62 -7.86 -22.23
CA LEU A 71 1.68 -7.61 -23.20
C LEU A 71 1.92 -6.12 -23.42
N GLU A 72 0.87 -5.32 -23.36
CA GLU A 72 0.98 -3.86 -23.40
C GLU A 72 1.74 -3.32 -22.19
N LEU A 73 1.40 -3.75 -20.98
CA LEU A 73 2.13 -3.39 -19.76
C LEU A 73 3.61 -3.82 -19.83
N MET A 74 3.89 -5.00 -20.36
CA MET A 74 5.28 -5.44 -20.61
C MET A 74 6.00 -4.54 -21.60
N SER A 75 5.32 -4.06 -22.65
CA SER A 75 5.92 -3.23 -23.69
C SER A 75 6.52 -1.92 -23.17
N TYR A 76 5.98 -1.40 -22.06
CA TYR A 76 6.51 -0.21 -21.38
C TYR A 76 7.78 -0.46 -20.57
N GLN A 77 7.96 -1.70 -20.09
CA GLN A 77 9.04 -2.06 -19.15
C GLN A 77 10.30 -2.60 -19.86
N LEU A 78 10.18 -2.93 -21.12
CA LEU A 78 11.28 -3.55 -21.89
C LEU A 78 12.30 -2.52 -22.33
N ASN A 79 13.58 -2.79 -22.03
CA ASN A 79 14.71 -1.96 -22.47
C ASN A 79 15.18 -2.30 -23.89
N TYR A 80 14.60 -3.34 -24.52
CA TYR A 80 14.98 -3.82 -25.84
C TYR A 80 13.86 -3.60 -26.86
N ASN A 81 14.21 -3.49 -28.14
CA ASN A 81 13.25 -3.42 -29.24
C ASN A 81 12.58 -4.80 -29.42
N ILE A 82 11.51 -5.03 -28.71
CA ILE A 82 10.66 -6.22 -28.81
C ILE A 82 9.32 -5.81 -29.40
N GLU A 83 8.81 -6.66 -30.27
CA GLU A 83 7.47 -6.56 -30.83
C GLU A 83 6.68 -7.81 -30.46
N PHE A 84 5.48 -7.62 -29.96
CA PHE A 84 4.53 -8.72 -29.73
C PHE A 84 3.59 -8.81 -30.92
N HIS A 85 3.46 -9.99 -31.50
CA HIS A 85 2.50 -10.30 -32.55
C HIS A 85 1.45 -11.23 -31.97
N ILE A 86 0.20 -10.81 -32.02
CA ILE A 86 -0.96 -11.57 -31.55
C ILE A 86 -1.78 -11.94 -32.78
N GLU A 87 -2.02 -13.23 -32.97
CA GLU A 87 -2.85 -13.75 -34.06
C GLU A 87 -3.90 -14.68 -33.47
N GLU A 88 -5.16 -14.44 -33.84
CA GLU A 88 -6.29 -15.27 -33.47
C GLU A 88 -6.77 -16.05 -34.71
N TRP A 89 -6.87 -17.34 -34.54
CA TRP A 89 -7.24 -18.25 -35.64
C TRP A 89 -8.47 -19.07 -35.27
N GLU A 90 -9.44 -19.14 -36.17
CA GLU A 90 -10.57 -20.08 -36.13
C GLU A 90 -10.34 -21.17 -37.17
N GLY A 91 -9.91 -22.35 -36.74
CA GLY A 91 -9.44 -23.40 -37.63
C GLY A 91 -8.23 -22.91 -38.45
N LEU A 92 -8.38 -22.82 -39.78
CA LEU A 92 -7.34 -22.33 -40.68
C LEU A 92 -7.53 -20.84 -41.09
N LYS A 93 -8.53 -20.17 -40.57
CA LYS A 93 -8.84 -18.77 -40.91
C LYS A 93 -8.25 -17.85 -39.85
N LEU A 94 -7.42 -16.91 -40.30
CA LEU A 94 -6.95 -15.80 -39.43
C LEU A 94 -8.12 -14.83 -39.23
N VAL A 95 -8.56 -14.67 -37.97
CA VAL A 95 -9.70 -13.82 -37.60
C VAL A 95 -9.22 -12.44 -37.18
N ASN A 96 -8.12 -12.39 -36.39
CA ASN A 96 -7.56 -11.14 -35.91
C ASN A 96 -6.03 -11.19 -35.91
N LYS A 97 -5.40 -10.03 -36.18
CA LYS A 97 -3.95 -9.85 -36.11
C LYS A 97 -3.62 -8.48 -35.54
N GLU A 98 -2.90 -8.49 -34.45
CA GLU A 98 -2.48 -7.28 -33.76
C GLU A 98 -0.97 -7.27 -33.55
N LYS A 99 -0.40 -6.07 -33.42
CA LYS A 99 1.01 -5.86 -33.17
C LYS A 99 1.20 -4.82 -32.10
N ILE A 100 1.83 -5.21 -31.00
CA ILE A 100 2.21 -4.31 -29.91
C ILE A 100 3.71 -4.04 -30.02
N LYS A 101 4.08 -2.80 -30.23
CA LYS A 101 5.47 -2.35 -30.26
C LYS A 101 5.89 -1.86 -28.87
N ARG A 102 7.19 -1.88 -28.62
CA ARG A 102 7.78 -1.27 -27.43
C ARG A 102 7.30 0.18 -27.26
N LYS A 103 6.86 0.50 -26.04
CA LYS A 103 6.58 1.85 -25.56
C LYS A 103 7.65 2.26 -24.56
N GLY A 104 7.80 3.55 -24.28
CA GLY A 104 8.74 4.04 -23.26
C GLY A 104 8.17 3.89 -21.85
N PHE A 105 9.04 3.71 -20.84
CA PHE A 105 8.59 3.66 -19.45
C PHE A 105 7.88 4.95 -19.02
N SER A 106 8.31 6.10 -19.57
CA SER A 106 7.62 7.39 -19.39
C SER A 106 6.17 7.37 -19.80
N ASP A 107 5.80 6.54 -20.79
CA ASP A 107 4.43 6.46 -21.28
C ASP A 107 3.53 5.58 -20.39
N LEU A 108 4.13 4.73 -19.54
CA LEU A 108 3.38 3.84 -18.65
C LEU A 108 2.48 4.61 -17.68
N ILE A 109 2.93 5.77 -17.22
CA ILE A 109 2.12 6.56 -16.29
C ILE A 109 0.81 7.07 -16.94
N PHE A 110 0.83 7.35 -18.26
CA PHE A 110 -0.39 7.75 -18.97
C PHE A 110 -1.43 6.63 -19.07
N HIS A 111 -0.99 5.36 -18.97
CA HIS A 111 -1.92 4.23 -18.92
C HIS A 111 -2.81 4.26 -17.67
N TYR A 112 -2.31 4.85 -16.57
CA TYR A 112 -3.03 4.95 -15.30
C TYR A 112 -3.70 6.32 -15.08
N ILE A 113 -3.41 7.31 -15.91
CA ILE A 113 -4.04 8.63 -15.82
C ILE A 113 -5.34 8.60 -16.60
N GLN A 114 -6.47 8.74 -15.90
CA GLN A 114 -7.80 8.71 -16.49
C GLN A 114 -8.04 9.89 -17.44
N ASN A 115 -7.61 11.09 -17.04
CA ASN A 115 -7.78 12.29 -17.82
C ASN A 115 -6.50 13.14 -17.81
N PRO A 116 -5.72 13.14 -18.91
CA PRO A 116 -4.49 13.94 -19.00
C PRO A 116 -4.68 15.45 -18.81
N LYS A 117 -5.90 15.97 -18.96
CA LYS A 117 -6.21 17.39 -18.76
C LYS A 117 -6.22 17.80 -17.29
N ASP A 118 -6.35 16.84 -16.39
CA ASP A 118 -6.36 17.07 -14.94
C ASP A 118 -4.95 17.12 -14.33
N LEU A 119 -3.92 16.91 -15.15
CA LEU A 119 -2.54 16.97 -14.70
C LEU A 119 -2.12 18.39 -14.31
N ILE A 120 -1.60 18.53 -13.10
CA ILE A 120 -0.98 19.75 -12.59
C ILE A 120 0.52 19.74 -12.90
N VAL A 121 1.16 18.57 -12.74
CA VAL A 121 2.56 18.34 -13.09
C VAL A 121 2.62 17.24 -14.13
N GLN A 122 3.22 17.55 -15.29
CA GLN A 122 3.40 16.58 -16.36
C GLN A 122 4.31 15.42 -15.91
N PRO A 123 4.15 14.24 -16.48
CA PRO A 123 4.94 13.06 -16.14
C PRO A 123 6.45 13.31 -16.22
N ILE A 124 7.14 12.91 -15.16
CA ILE A 124 8.59 12.90 -15.06
C ILE A 124 9.01 11.46 -14.90
N SER A 125 9.95 10.99 -15.71
CA SER A 125 10.51 9.64 -15.65
C SER A 125 12.00 9.69 -15.38
N LEU A 126 12.44 8.89 -14.43
CA LEU A 126 13.84 8.80 -13.99
C LEU A 126 14.27 7.34 -13.97
N GLU A 127 15.51 7.08 -14.39
CA GLU A 127 16.07 5.72 -14.43
C GLU A 127 17.55 5.71 -14.02
N SER A 128 17.95 4.66 -13.34
CA SER A 128 19.34 4.43 -12.93
C SER A 128 19.66 2.94 -12.95
N SER A 129 20.95 2.62 -13.10
CA SER A 129 21.46 1.26 -13.09
C SER A 129 22.69 1.18 -12.20
N LYS A 130 22.69 0.25 -11.23
CA LYS A 130 23.83 -0.05 -10.36
C LYS A 130 24.12 -1.53 -10.33
N LYS A 131 25.37 -1.88 -10.02
CA LYS A 131 25.79 -3.27 -9.79
C LYS A 131 25.98 -3.49 -8.31
N ILE A 132 25.35 -4.55 -7.82
CA ILE A 132 25.54 -5.04 -6.44
C ILE A 132 26.35 -6.33 -6.45
N THR A 133 26.97 -6.64 -5.31
CA THR A 133 27.65 -7.92 -5.10
C THR A 133 26.80 -8.78 -4.20
N GLU A 134 26.37 -9.94 -4.72
CA GLU A 134 25.57 -10.91 -3.99
C GLU A 134 26.38 -12.19 -3.73
N GLU A 135 26.26 -12.77 -2.54
CA GLU A 135 26.83 -14.07 -2.23
C GLU A 135 25.85 -15.17 -2.63
N VAL A 136 26.17 -15.89 -3.68
CA VAL A 136 25.34 -17.01 -4.17
C VAL A 136 25.96 -18.32 -3.72
N LYS A 137 25.17 -19.19 -3.11
CA LYS A 137 25.58 -20.57 -2.81
C LYS A 137 25.54 -21.38 -4.10
N LYS A 138 26.67 -21.94 -4.51
CA LYS A 138 26.81 -22.82 -5.65
C LYS A 138 27.16 -24.20 -5.16
N ASP A 139 26.36 -25.17 -5.52
CA ASP A 139 26.69 -26.57 -5.25
C ASP A 139 27.83 -27.02 -6.17
N VAL A 140 28.97 -27.30 -5.57
CA VAL A 140 30.14 -27.79 -6.27
C VAL A 140 30.35 -29.25 -5.87
N VAL A 141 30.40 -30.14 -6.86
CA VAL A 141 30.72 -31.54 -6.62
C VAL A 141 32.25 -31.65 -6.47
N ASP A 142 32.73 -32.12 -5.31
CA ASP A 142 34.15 -32.35 -5.10
C ASP A 142 34.62 -33.64 -5.83
N GLU A 143 35.93 -33.85 -5.86
CA GLU A 143 36.55 -35.03 -6.54
C GLU A 143 36.08 -36.38 -5.96
N SER A 144 35.44 -36.35 -4.80
CA SER A 144 34.87 -37.55 -4.16
C SER A 144 33.37 -37.73 -4.45
N GLY A 145 32.75 -36.89 -5.32
CA GLY A 145 31.34 -36.95 -5.70
C GLY A 145 30.39 -36.35 -4.63
N LYS A 146 30.92 -35.71 -3.60
CA LYS A 146 30.09 -35.04 -2.56
C LYS A 146 29.78 -33.61 -2.96
N VAL A 147 28.52 -33.24 -2.86
CA VAL A 147 28.05 -31.87 -3.08
C VAL A 147 28.39 -30.99 -1.88
N LYS A 148 29.22 -29.96 -2.13
CA LYS A 148 29.55 -28.92 -1.14
C LYS A 148 29.04 -27.57 -1.62
N ALA A 149 28.31 -26.86 -0.76
CA ALA A 149 27.90 -25.50 -1.04
C ALA A 149 29.08 -24.52 -0.90
N LYS A 150 29.56 -23.97 -2.02
CA LYS A 150 30.59 -22.93 -2.08
C LYS A 150 29.91 -21.57 -2.25
N LYS A 151 30.26 -20.61 -1.38
CA LYS A 151 29.82 -19.23 -1.56
C LYS A 151 30.66 -18.55 -2.62
N GLU A 152 30.04 -18.02 -3.65
CA GLU A 152 30.68 -17.25 -4.71
C GLU A 152 30.08 -15.84 -4.76
N LYS A 153 30.93 -14.82 -4.84
CA LYS A 153 30.50 -13.43 -4.99
C LYS A 153 30.22 -13.15 -6.46
N MET A 154 28.96 -12.86 -6.77
CA MET A 154 28.54 -12.53 -8.14
C MET A 154 28.07 -11.08 -8.22
N LYS A 155 28.48 -10.39 -9.30
CA LYS A 155 27.93 -9.07 -9.61
C LYS A 155 26.53 -9.24 -10.22
N LYS A 156 25.58 -8.49 -9.69
CA LYS A 156 24.19 -8.48 -10.13
C LYS A 156 23.79 -7.06 -10.52
N ASP A 157 23.04 -6.94 -11.60
CA ASP A 157 22.53 -5.66 -12.07
C ASP A 157 21.21 -5.33 -11.35
N VAL A 158 21.08 -4.08 -10.94
CA VAL A 158 19.87 -3.51 -10.37
C VAL A 158 19.52 -2.28 -11.18
N ASN A 159 18.44 -2.33 -11.92
CA ASN A 159 17.92 -1.24 -12.73
C ASN A 159 16.62 -0.75 -12.10
N LEU A 160 16.61 0.50 -11.67
CA LEU A 160 15.46 1.17 -11.10
C LEU A 160 14.95 2.21 -12.08
N SER A 161 13.67 2.15 -12.42
CA SER A 161 12.98 3.19 -13.17
C SER A 161 11.73 3.58 -12.39
N PHE A 162 11.45 4.87 -12.27
CA PHE A 162 10.18 5.35 -11.74
C PHE A 162 9.70 6.58 -12.50
N ALA A 163 8.39 6.67 -12.65
CA ALA A 163 7.74 7.81 -13.27
C ALA A 163 6.63 8.32 -12.34
N PHE A 164 6.46 9.64 -12.30
CA PHE A 164 5.45 10.25 -11.46
C PHE A 164 4.85 11.50 -12.10
N ALA A 165 3.62 11.82 -11.68
CA ALA A 165 2.88 13.01 -12.06
C ALA A 165 2.00 13.44 -10.89
N TYR A 166 1.46 14.66 -10.96
CA TYR A 166 0.43 15.12 -10.02
C TYR A 166 -0.83 15.53 -10.77
N ASP A 167 -1.98 15.13 -10.26
CA ASP A 167 -3.29 15.52 -10.77
C ASP A 167 -4.15 16.24 -9.72
N GLN A 168 -5.33 16.69 -10.15
CA GLN A 168 -6.27 17.42 -9.30
C GLN A 168 -7.13 16.52 -8.39
N SER A 169 -7.06 15.19 -8.55
CA SER A 169 -7.96 14.26 -7.85
C SER A 169 -7.72 14.19 -6.35
N MET A 170 -6.54 14.61 -5.88
CA MET A 170 -6.04 14.44 -4.50
C MET A 170 -5.87 12.96 -4.09
N GLU A 171 -6.20 12.00 -4.98
CA GLU A 171 -6.03 10.58 -4.76
C GLU A 171 -4.62 10.13 -5.12
N THR A 172 -4.03 9.33 -4.24
CA THR A 172 -2.73 8.70 -4.49
C THR A 172 -2.95 7.40 -5.26
N ASP A 173 -2.27 7.21 -6.39
CA ASP A 173 -2.20 5.94 -7.11
C ASP A 173 -0.74 5.52 -7.27
N GLU A 174 -0.37 4.41 -6.66
CA GLU A 174 0.98 3.87 -6.64
C GLU A 174 0.97 2.47 -7.25
N ARG A 175 1.77 2.27 -8.29
CA ARG A 175 1.91 1.00 -9.00
C ARG A 175 3.36 0.57 -9.00
N SER A 176 3.60 -0.73 -8.90
CA SER A 176 4.95 -1.24 -8.93
C SER A 176 5.08 -2.56 -9.69
N PHE A 177 6.26 -2.75 -10.26
CA PHE A 177 6.61 -3.91 -11.06
C PHE A 177 8.00 -4.41 -10.69
N CYS A 178 8.19 -5.73 -10.79
CA CYS A 178 9.50 -6.35 -10.71
C CYS A 178 9.65 -7.43 -11.77
N ASN A 179 10.67 -7.30 -12.60
CA ASN A 179 10.95 -8.25 -13.68
C ASN A 179 9.68 -8.61 -14.47
N PHE A 180 8.94 -7.61 -14.93
CA PHE A 180 7.67 -7.68 -15.68
C PHE A 180 6.45 -8.20 -14.89
N THR A 181 6.61 -8.52 -13.63
CA THR A 181 5.49 -8.92 -12.78
C THR A 181 4.98 -7.69 -12.04
N GLN A 182 3.69 -7.41 -12.14
CA GLN A 182 3.03 -6.38 -11.33
C GLN A 182 2.99 -6.85 -9.87
N THR A 183 3.36 -5.95 -8.96
CA THR A 183 3.37 -6.21 -7.53
C THR A 183 2.29 -5.38 -6.86
N ASP A 184 1.07 -5.92 -6.84
CA ASP A 184 -0.13 -5.19 -6.39
C ASP A 184 -0.06 -4.74 -4.92
N ASP A 185 0.65 -5.51 -4.09
CA ASP A 185 0.89 -5.20 -2.67
C ASP A 185 2.23 -4.45 -2.46
N GLY A 186 2.86 -3.96 -3.53
CA GLY A 186 4.11 -3.21 -3.49
C GLY A 186 5.32 -4.05 -3.12
N GLY A 187 6.10 -3.57 -2.18
CA GLY A 187 7.31 -4.22 -1.66
C GLY A 187 8.48 -3.26 -1.51
N VAL A 188 9.63 -3.81 -1.15
CA VAL A 188 10.83 -3.03 -0.81
C VAL A 188 11.19 -1.98 -1.86
N HIS A 189 10.97 -2.26 -3.16
CA HIS A 189 11.29 -1.33 -4.24
C HIS A 189 10.35 -0.11 -4.24
N LEU A 190 9.03 -0.32 -4.10
CA LEU A 190 8.07 0.77 -3.98
C LEU A 190 8.29 1.54 -2.67
N ASP A 191 8.35 0.82 -1.54
CA ASP A 191 8.53 1.41 -0.21
C ASP A 191 9.81 2.28 -0.13
N SER A 192 10.90 1.84 -0.79
CA SER A 192 12.17 2.58 -0.81
C SER A 192 12.09 3.86 -1.63
N VAL A 193 11.48 3.79 -2.81
CA VAL A 193 11.29 4.97 -3.67
C VAL A 193 10.34 5.95 -3.00
N GLU A 194 9.21 5.49 -2.48
CA GLU A 194 8.21 6.32 -1.81
C GLU A 194 8.80 7.07 -0.60
N GLU A 195 9.54 6.36 0.26
CA GLU A 195 10.14 6.96 1.46
C GLU A 195 11.11 8.09 1.09
N VAL A 196 12.02 7.84 0.12
CA VAL A 196 13.01 8.84 -0.30
C VAL A 196 12.34 9.99 -1.03
N PHE A 197 11.39 9.69 -1.92
CA PHE A 197 10.60 10.67 -2.65
C PHE A 197 9.86 11.62 -1.70
N CYS A 198 9.11 11.07 -0.76
CA CYS A 198 8.37 11.85 0.22
C CYS A 198 9.30 12.70 1.10
N ARG A 199 10.43 12.15 1.54
CA ARG A 199 11.41 12.86 2.36
C ARG A 199 12.07 13.98 1.58
N TYR A 200 12.46 13.74 0.34
CA TYR A 200 13.09 14.73 -0.55
C TYR A 200 12.17 15.93 -0.75
N PHE A 201 10.95 15.71 -1.22
CA PHE A 201 10.02 16.81 -1.49
C PHE A 201 9.50 17.49 -0.22
N GLN A 202 9.35 16.75 0.87
CA GLN A 202 9.03 17.35 2.17
C GLN A 202 10.12 18.34 2.59
N GLN A 203 11.40 17.96 2.45
CA GLN A 203 12.52 18.82 2.81
C GLN A 203 12.63 20.03 1.88
N GLN A 204 12.58 19.83 0.56
CA GLN A 204 12.60 20.91 -0.42
C GLN A 204 11.45 21.92 -0.19
N THR A 205 10.27 21.40 0.15
CA THR A 205 9.11 22.25 0.46
C THR A 205 9.34 23.03 1.75
N LYS A 206 9.84 22.41 2.82
CA LYS A 206 10.17 23.09 4.08
C LYS A 206 11.19 24.21 3.89
N ASP A 207 12.24 23.94 3.10
CA ASP A 207 13.30 24.90 2.83
C ASP A 207 12.80 26.11 2.03
N SER A 208 11.77 25.92 1.23
CA SER A 208 11.13 26.99 0.45
C SER A 208 10.11 27.83 1.24
N LEU A 209 9.85 27.50 2.52
CA LEU A 209 8.94 28.28 3.39
C LEU A 209 9.70 29.40 4.10
N SER A 210 9.06 30.58 4.20
CA SER A 210 9.53 31.64 5.10
C SER A 210 9.36 31.23 6.57
N GLU A 211 10.10 31.84 7.49
CA GLU A 211 10.02 31.53 8.94
C GLU A 211 8.59 31.68 9.49
N SER A 212 7.85 32.70 9.01
CA SER A 212 6.45 32.88 9.39
C SER A 212 5.52 31.79 8.87
N GLN A 213 5.86 31.17 7.74
CA GLN A 213 5.13 30.04 7.17
C GLN A 213 5.49 28.71 7.88
N LYS A 214 6.77 28.49 8.22
CA LYS A 214 7.21 27.30 8.98
C LYS A 214 6.48 27.20 10.32
N ALA A 215 6.26 28.33 11.00
CA ALA A 215 5.51 28.34 12.26
C ALA A 215 4.03 27.94 12.13
N LYS A 216 3.44 28.12 10.93
CA LYS A 216 2.00 27.91 10.68
C LYS A 216 1.68 26.66 9.86
N MET A 217 2.65 26.11 9.13
CA MET A 217 2.44 25.06 8.15
C MET A 217 3.48 23.94 8.30
N GLN A 218 3.06 22.84 8.89
CA GLN A 218 3.86 21.63 8.91
C GLN A 218 3.56 20.83 7.64
N ILE A 219 4.60 20.50 6.87
CA ILE A 219 4.51 19.64 5.69
C ILE A 219 4.61 18.17 6.13
N LEU A 220 3.65 17.36 5.77
CA LEU A 220 3.59 15.93 6.08
C LEU A 220 3.74 15.08 4.80
N PHE A 221 4.07 13.80 4.91
CA PHE A 221 4.16 12.89 3.77
C PHE A 221 2.83 12.79 3.01
N GLN A 222 1.71 12.81 3.71
CA GLN A 222 0.39 12.84 3.07
C GLN A 222 0.18 14.07 2.15
N ASP A 223 0.82 15.21 2.45
CA ASP A 223 0.73 16.39 1.59
C ASP A 223 1.53 16.21 0.30
N VAL A 224 2.64 15.45 0.38
CA VAL A 224 3.44 15.07 -0.79
C VAL A 224 2.72 14.03 -1.64
N LYS A 225 2.01 13.09 -1.01
CA LYS A 225 1.30 12.00 -1.70
C LYS A 225 -0.04 12.43 -2.32
N ALA A 226 -0.68 13.48 -1.82
CA ALA A 226 -1.99 13.91 -2.32
C ALA A 226 -1.93 14.33 -3.80
N GLY A 227 -2.68 13.62 -4.65
CA GLY A 227 -2.68 13.77 -6.10
C GLY A 227 -1.48 13.14 -6.82
N LEU A 228 -0.62 12.41 -6.10
CA LEU A 228 0.53 11.73 -6.68
C LEU A 228 0.09 10.48 -7.45
N LYS A 229 0.55 10.37 -8.70
CA LYS A 229 0.56 9.14 -9.50
C LYS A 229 2.00 8.69 -9.61
N LEU A 230 2.32 7.50 -9.11
CA LEU A 230 3.68 6.97 -9.05
C LEU A 230 3.72 5.55 -9.62
N VAL A 231 4.62 5.32 -10.56
CA VAL A 231 4.89 3.98 -11.10
C VAL A 231 6.37 3.66 -10.89
N VAL A 232 6.66 2.53 -10.27
CA VAL A 232 8.02 2.07 -9.98
C VAL A 232 8.27 0.72 -10.66
N ASN A 233 9.41 0.59 -11.33
CA ASN A 233 9.84 -0.67 -11.92
C ASN A 233 11.25 -1.02 -11.46
N LEU A 234 11.41 -2.25 -10.96
CA LEU A 234 12.69 -2.86 -10.63
C LEU A 234 12.97 -3.97 -11.62
N SER A 235 14.08 -3.88 -12.35
CA SER A 235 14.60 -4.97 -13.19
C SER A 235 15.96 -5.41 -12.65
N THR A 236 16.08 -6.69 -12.27
CA THR A 236 17.31 -7.21 -11.68
C THR A 236 17.52 -8.68 -12.02
N ASN A 237 18.78 -9.08 -12.13
CA ASN A 237 19.21 -10.49 -12.19
C ASN A 237 19.67 -11.01 -10.82
N ALA A 238 19.52 -10.24 -9.75
CA ALA A 238 19.66 -10.71 -8.38
C ALA A 238 18.50 -11.66 -8.03
N GLN A 239 18.69 -12.46 -6.99
CA GLN A 239 17.63 -13.33 -6.50
C GLN A 239 16.50 -12.47 -5.92
N VAL A 240 15.29 -12.58 -6.48
CA VAL A 240 14.10 -11.89 -6.01
C VAL A 240 13.30 -12.82 -5.13
N GLU A 241 12.98 -12.35 -3.92
CA GLU A 241 12.15 -13.04 -2.94
C GLU A 241 10.76 -12.41 -2.91
N PHE A 242 9.77 -13.17 -3.37
CA PHE A 242 8.38 -12.74 -3.34
C PHE A 242 7.65 -13.27 -2.10
N MET A 243 6.73 -12.48 -1.59
CA MET A 243 5.80 -12.91 -0.56
C MET A 243 4.72 -13.79 -1.17
N GLY A 244 4.73 -15.08 -0.80
CA GLY A 244 3.76 -16.06 -1.26
C GLY A 244 3.82 -16.42 -2.74
N ASN A 245 2.89 -17.28 -3.18
CA ASN A 245 2.86 -17.81 -4.54
C ASN A 245 2.31 -16.81 -5.57
N ALA A 246 1.52 -15.83 -5.14
CA ALA A 246 0.92 -14.82 -6.02
C ALA A 246 1.93 -13.78 -6.53
N LYS A 247 3.12 -13.70 -5.90
CA LYS A 247 4.20 -12.76 -6.26
C LYS A 247 3.80 -11.27 -6.21
N ASN A 248 2.87 -10.94 -5.35
CA ASN A 248 2.30 -9.58 -5.26
C ASN A 248 3.20 -8.59 -4.53
N ARG A 249 4.19 -9.06 -3.75
CA ARG A 249 5.07 -8.22 -2.96
C ARG A 249 6.50 -8.76 -2.93
N ILE A 250 7.50 -7.86 -3.01
CA ILE A 250 8.91 -8.18 -2.87
C ILE A 250 9.39 -7.93 -1.44
N GLN A 251 10.21 -8.86 -0.91
CA GLN A 251 10.73 -8.80 0.47
C GLN A 251 12.24 -8.57 0.59
N ASN A 252 12.95 -8.35 -0.49
CA ASN A 252 14.41 -8.24 -0.55
C ASN A 252 14.97 -7.04 0.23
N GLU A 253 15.04 -7.11 1.57
CA GLU A 253 15.56 -6.03 2.42
C GLU A 253 17.01 -5.63 2.09
N ASN A 254 17.81 -6.54 1.55
CA ASN A 254 19.17 -6.29 1.07
C ASN A 254 19.23 -5.27 -0.09
N LEU A 255 18.17 -5.12 -0.87
CA LEU A 255 18.09 -4.15 -1.97
C LEU A 255 17.73 -2.73 -1.48
N LYS A 256 17.13 -2.61 -0.29
CA LYS A 256 16.61 -1.35 0.23
C LYS A 256 17.63 -0.20 0.28
N PRO A 257 18.87 -0.38 0.78
CA PRO A 257 19.87 0.69 0.78
C PRO A 257 20.18 1.19 -0.63
N VAL A 258 20.44 0.26 -1.55
CA VAL A 258 20.80 0.59 -2.94
C VAL A 258 19.67 1.33 -3.65
N LEU A 259 18.43 0.88 -3.47
CA LEU A 259 17.25 1.52 -4.09
C LEU A 259 17.02 2.93 -3.52
N LYS A 260 17.24 3.14 -2.22
CA LYS A 260 17.17 4.46 -1.60
C LYS A 260 18.26 5.40 -2.13
N ASP A 261 19.49 4.92 -2.23
CA ASP A 261 20.61 5.70 -2.77
C ASP A 261 20.37 6.09 -4.23
N MET A 262 19.92 5.12 -5.07
CA MET A 262 19.59 5.38 -6.47
C MET A 262 18.49 6.43 -6.61
N THR A 263 17.45 6.32 -5.79
CA THR A 263 16.33 7.28 -5.79
C THR A 263 16.80 8.68 -5.38
N GLN A 264 17.60 8.77 -4.33
CA GLN A 264 18.12 10.05 -3.83
C GLN A 264 19.02 10.73 -4.87
N GLU A 265 19.92 9.98 -5.50
CA GLU A 265 20.80 10.47 -6.57
C GLU A 265 20.00 11.01 -7.76
N LEU A 266 19.02 10.23 -8.25
CA LEU A 266 18.16 10.61 -9.36
C LEU A 266 17.37 11.89 -9.11
N LEU A 267 16.75 12.00 -7.94
CA LEU A 267 15.99 13.20 -7.56
C LEU A 267 16.90 14.42 -7.43
N THR A 268 18.08 14.24 -6.81
CA THR A 268 19.02 15.34 -6.58
C THR A 268 19.60 15.83 -7.91
N GLU A 269 20.00 14.92 -8.80
CA GLU A 269 20.55 15.27 -10.11
C GLU A 269 19.49 15.93 -11.00
N TYR A 270 18.30 15.35 -11.10
CA TYR A 270 17.26 15.88 -11.97
C TYR A 270 16.79 17.25 -11.54
N PHE A 271 16.45 17.45 -10.26
CA PHE A 271 15.93 18.73 -9.76
C PHE A 271 17.01 19.75 -9.45
N GLY A 272 18.27 19.35 -9.33
CA GLY A 272 19.41 20.25 -9.33
C GLY A 272 19.57 21.00 -10.67
N ASN A 273 19.15 20.36 -11.77
CA ASN A 273 19.21 20.93 -13.12
C ASN A 273 17.89 21.57 -13.59
N ASP A 274 16.76 21.26 -12.97
CA ASP A 274 15.44 21.78 -13.36
C ASP A 274 14.67 22.35 -12.16
N SER A 275 15.08 23.54 -11.74
CA SER A 275 14.46 24.25 -10.64
C SER A 275 13.00 24.66 -10.91
N ALA A 276 12.61 24.87 -12.16
CA ALA A 276 11.25 25.26 -12.51
C ALA A 276 10.24 24.12 -12.21
N LYS A 277 10.57 22.87 -12.57
CA LYS A 277 9.75 21.70 -12.25
C LYS A 277 9.68 21.44 -10.75
N LEU A 278 10.82 21.64 -10.05
CA LEU A 278 10.83 21.54 -8.59
C LEU A 278 9.86 22.54 -7.95
N GLN A 279 9.87 23.80 -8.39
CA GLN A 279 8.95 24.82 -7.87
C GLN A 279 7.49 24.51 -8.18
N ALA A 280 7.19 23.92 -9.35
CA ALA A 280 5.84 23.49 -9.67
C ALA A 280 5.33 22.43 -8.67
N ILE A 281 6.16 21.42 -8.35
CA ILE A 281 5.81 20.37 -7.36
C ILE A 281 5.68 20.99 -5.96
N ILE A 282 6.61 21.82 -5.53
CA ILE A 282 6.56 22.51 -4.23
C ILE A 282 5.25 23.31 -4.10
N LYS A 283 4.80 23.98 -5.17
CA LYS A 283 3.54 24.71 -5.19
C LYS A 283 2.33 23.79 -4.92
N VAL A 284 2.32 22.62 -5.54
CA VAL A 284 1.27 21.62 -5.32
C VAL A 284 1.27 21.16 -3.87
N ILE A 285 2.42 20.77 -3.32
CA ILE A 285 2.54 20.29 -1.94
C ILE A 285 2.13 21.37 -0.93
N LYS A 286 2.50 22.62 -1.15
CA LYS A 286 2.05 23.76 -0.32
C LYS A 286 0.53 23.93 -0.36
N ALA A 287 -0.06 23.80 -1.55
CA ALA A 287 -1.53 23.87 -1.70
C ALA A 287 -2.22 22.72 -0.94
N ASN A 288 -1.70 21.50 -1.05
CA ASN A 288 -2.21 20.32 -0.36
C ASN A 288 -2.13 20.49 1.17
N ALA A 289 -0.98 20.94 1.68
CA ALA A 289 -0.79 21.20 3.10
C ALA A 289 -1.76 22.28 3.62
N LYS A 290 -1.97 23.35 2.85
CA LYS A 290 -2.94 24.40 3.18
C LYS A 290 -4.36 23.84 3.20
N ALA A 291 -4.77 23.11 2.17
CA ALA A 291 -6.09 22.50 2.09
C ALA A 291 -6.36 21.56 3.29
N ARG A 292 -5.38 20.72 3.66
CA ARG A 292 -5.45 19.84 4.84
C ARG A 292 -5.65 20.66 6.13
N ILE A 293 -4.86 21.72 6.33
CA ILE A 293 -4.94 22.55 7.52
C ILE A 293 -6.29 23.28 7.60
N ASP A 294 -6.75 23.81 6.47
CA ASP A 294 -8.04 24.53 6.41
C ASP A 294 -9.22 23.55 6.66
N LEU A 295 -9.13 22.32 6.11
CA LEU A 295 -10.10 21.26 6.37
C LEU A 295 -10.10 20.84 7.85
N GLN A 296 -8.94 20.72 8.49
CA GLN A 296 -8.83 20.41 9.92
C GLN A 296 -9.44 21.52 10.79
N LYS A 297 -9.19 22.79 10.45
CA LYS A 297 -9.81 23.93 11.13
C LYS A 297 -11.34 23.92 10.98
N ALA A 298 -11.82 23.73 9.75
CA ALA A 298 -13.27 23.65 9.49
C ALA A 298 -13.94 22.50 10.25
N LYS A 299 -13.28 21.32 10.28
CA LYS A 299 -13.77 20.16 11.05
C LYS A 299 -13.76 20.43 12.55
N SER A 300 -12.74 21.09 13.11
CA SER A 300 -12.68 21.42 14.53
C SER A 300 -13.78 22.41 14.94
N VAL A 301 -14.04 23.42 14.13
CA VAL A 301 -15.14 24.40 14.36
C VAL A 301 -16.50 23.70 14.30
N ASN A 302 -16.71 22.82 13.30
CA ASN A 302 -17.98 22.07 13.18
C ASN A 302 -18.17 21.06 14.31
N VAL A 303 -17.11 20.44 14.81
CA VAL A 303 -17.16 19.53 15.96
C VAL A 303 -17.54 20.31 17.23
N SER A 304 -16.92 21.47 17.47
CA SER A 304 -17.26 22.31 18.62
C SER A 304 -18.73 22.76 18.59
N LYS A 305 -19.21 23.27 17.46
CA LYS A 305 -20.63 23.66 17.29
C LYS A 305 -21.60 22.47 17.42
N LYS A 306 -21.21 21.26 16.93
CA LYS A 306 -22.04 20.06 17.10
C LYS A 306 -22.11 19.61 18.56
N ILE A 307 -21.02 19.73 19.32
CA ILE A 307 -21.01 19.37 20.75
C ILE A 307 -21.94 20.28 21.54
N ASP A 308 -21.92 21.57 21.26
CA ASP A 308 -22.81 22.54 21.93
C ASP A 308 -24.31 22.32 21.59
N ASN A 309 -24.61 21.86 20.36
CA ASN A 309 -25.99 21.57 19.93
C ASN A 309 -26.52 20.19 20.39
N PHE A 310 -25.69 19.33 21.00
CA PHE A 310 -26.10 18.00 21.49
C PHE A 310 -26.68 18.05 22.93
N ALA A 311 -27.00 19.23 23.48
CA ALA A 311 -27.48 19.36 24.86
C ALA A 311 -28.74 18.53 25.17
N ASP A 312 -29.60 18.24 24.16
CA ASP A 312 -30.93 17.66 24.37
C ASP A 312 -31.09 16.18 23.97
N MET A 313 -30.00 15.48 23.56
CA MET A 313 -30.10 14.10 23.11
C MET A 313 -30.01 13.10 24.27
N GLU A 314 -31.03 12.26 24.48
CA GLU A 314 -30.99 11.16 25.47
C GLU A 314 -29.82 10.21 25.18
N LEU A 315 -29.00 10.00 26.21
CA LEU A 315 -27.85 9.07 26.14
C LEU A 315 -28.32 7.64 26.44
N SER A 316 -28.55 6.85 25.40
CA SER A 316 -29.12 5.50 25.49
C SER A 316 -28.32 4.52 26.35
N ASN A 317 -27.00 4.73 26.47
CA ASN A 317 -26.09 3.83 27.19
C ASN A 317 -25.47 4.45 28.44
N PHE A 318 -26.08 5.55 28.97
CA PHE A 318 -25.55 6.26 30.11
C PHE A 318 -26.54 6.28 31.26
N ILE A 319 -26.06 6.02 32.48
CA ILE A 319 -26.81 6.11 33.73
C ILE A 319 -26.11 7.16 34.60
N LYS A 320 -26.78 8.25 34.88
CA LYS A 320 -26.23 9.35 35.68
C LYS A 320 -26.15 8.95 37.17
N CYS A 321 -25.21 9.56 37.89
CA CYS A 321 -25.26 9.64 39.35
C CYS A 321 -26.13 10.87 39.79
N ASN A 322 -26.55 10.86 41.05
CA ASN A 322 -27.38 11.93 41.62
C ASN A 322 -26.56 13.17 41.96
N ASN A 323 -25.28 13.01 42.31
CA ASN A 323 -24.41 14.14 42.65
C ASN A 323 -24.21 15.07 41.45
N THR A 324 -24.27 16.38 41.75
CA THR A 324 -24.10 17.48 40.79
C THR A 324 -23.05 18.48 41.25
N GLY A 325 -22.65 19.39 40.39
CA GLY A 325 -21.65 20.41 40.69
C GLY A 325 -20.30 19.83 41.08
N ASN A 326 -19.71 20.31 42.17
CA ASN A 326 -18.38 19.90 42.64
C ASN A 326 -18.39 18.70 43.61
N ALA A 327 -19.55 18.05 43.84
CA ALA A 327 -19.61 16.85 44.64
C ALA A 327 -18.84 15.69 43.95
N TYR A 328 -18.23 14.82 44.76
CA TYR A 328 -17.43 13.70 44.26
C TYR A 328 -18.24 12.75 43.36
N LYS A 329 -17.68 12.41 42.19
CA LYS A 329 -18.33 11.54 41.18
C LYS A 329 -17.34 10.62 40.54
N GLU A 330 -17.76 9.39 40.30
CA GLU A 330 -17.03 8.37 39.57
C GLU A 330 -17.78 7.96 38.29
N LEU A 331 -17.05 7.66 37.22
CA LEU A 331 -17.60 7.13 35.98
C LEU A 331 -17.08 5.72 35.74
N PHE A 332 -17.98 4.74 35.68
CA PHE A 332 -17.67 3.39 35.27
C PHE A 332 -17.89 3.24 33.77
N LEU A 333 -16.83 2.83 33.07
CA LEU A 333 -16.86 2.46 31.65
C LEU A 333 -16.96 0.94 31.58
N ILE A 334 -18.11 0.43 31.17
CA ILE A 334 -18.41 -1.00 31.16
C ILE A 334 -18.59 -1.55 29.76
N GLU A 335 -18.34 -2.85 29.61
CA GLU A 335 -18.66 -3.56 28.39
C GLU A 335 -20.14 -3.94 28.34
N GLY A 336 -20.80 -3.68 27.19
CA GLY A 336 -22.16 -4.07 26.94
C GLY A 336 -23.18 -2.94 26.99
N ARG A 337 -24.46 -3.29 26.76
CA ARG A 337 -25.58 -2.35 26.82
C ARG A 337 -26.04 -2.21 28.29
N LYS A 338 -26.88 -1.20 28.53
CA LYS A 338 -27.56 -0.95 29.80
C LYS A 338 -28.19 -2.20 30.42
N SER A 339 -28.66 -3.16 29.61
CA SER A 339 -29.22 -4.45 30.06
C SER A 339 -28.17 -5.44 30.55
N ALA A 340 -26.94 -5.44 29.98
CA ALA A 340 -25.85 -6.32 30.42
C ALA A 340 -25.17 -5.81 31.71
N ALA A 341 -25.32 -4.51 31.98
CA ALA A 341 -24.83 -3.87 33.20
C ALA A 341 -25.69 -4.11 34.43
N GLY A 342 -26.72 -4.95 34.36
CA GLY A 342 -27.75 -5.09 35.39
C GLY A 342 -27.24 -5.30 36.82
N SER A 343 -26.22 -6.13 36.99
CA SER A 343 -25.60 -6.38 38.30
C SER A 343 -24.85 -5.13 38.82
N MET A 344 -24.11 -4.44 37.94
CA MET A 344 -23.39 -3.22 38.28
C MET A 344 -24.35 -2.06 38.57
N VAL A 345 -25.45 -1.95 37.82
CA VAL A 345 -26.47 -0.91 38.03
C VAL A 345 -27.13 -1.06 39.38
N ASN A 346 -27.40 -2.32 39.78
CA ASN A 346 -28.04 -2.61 41.08
C ASN A 346 -27.06 -2.49 42.26
N GLY A 347 -25.78 -2.74 42.05
CA GLY A 347 -24.75 -2.71 43.10
C GLY A 347 -24.02 -1.37 43.28
N ARG A 348 -24.24 -0.38 42.38
CA ARG A 348 -23.57 0.91 42.45
C ARG A 348 -24.13 1.82 43.58
N ASP A 349 -23.31 2.76 44.01
CA ASP A 349 -23.85 3.91 44.76
C ASP A 349 -24.50 4.90 43.77
N PRO A 350 -25.83 5.07 43.79
CA PRO A 350 -26.54 5.97 42.89
C PRO A 350 -26.13 7.45 43.03
N ASN A 351 -25.61 7.84 44.19
CA ASN A 351 -25.23 9.22 44.45
C ASN A 351 -23.91 9.57 43.75
N THR A 352 -22.91 8.73 43.84
CA THR A 352 -21.55 9.05 43.39
C THR A 352 -21.16 8.37 42.07
N GLN A 353 -21.81 7.26 41.70
CA GLN A 353 -21.34 6.38 40.61
C GLN A 353 -22.26 6.47 39.39
N ALA A 354 -21.72 6.97 38.28
CA ALA A 354 -22.33 6.94 36.97
C ALA A 354 -21.79 5.75 36.14
N ILE A 355 -22.57 5.24 35.19
CA ILE A 355 -22.21 4.12 34.31
C ILE A 355 -22.38 4.54 32.85
N PHE A 356 -21.35 4.23 32.01
CA PHE A 356 -21.44 4.37 30.58
C PHE A 356 -21.06 3.02 29.91
N GLY A 357 -21.96 2.49 29.09
CA GLY A 357 -21.80 1.20 28.40
C GLY A 357 -21.33 1.37 26.95
N PHE A 358 -20.29 0.65 26.56
CA PHE A 358 -19.82 0.55 25.16
C PHE A 358 -20.43 -0.67 24.48
N ARG A 359 -20.83 -0.52 23.21
CA ARG A 359 -21.28 -1.64 22.36
C ARG A 359 -20.12 -2.20 21.54
N GLY A 360 -19.94 -3.51 21.53
CA GLY A 360 -19.01 -4.19 20.64
C GLY A 360 -17.54 -3.72 20.74
N VAL A 361 -16.70 -4.10 19.80
CA VAL A 361 -15.31 -3.64 19.74
C VAL A 361 -15.27 -2.19 19.30
N THR A 362 -14.85 -1.30 20.21
CA THR A 362 -14.68 0.13 19.86
C THR A 362 -13.58 0.27 18.82
N ALA A 363 -13.85 1.04 17.77
CA ALA A 363 -12.87 1.34 16.75
C ALA A 363 -11.59 1.93 17.37
N ASN A 364 -10.42 1.43 16.96
CA ASN A 364 -9.14 1.91 17.47
C ASN A 364 -8.96 3.39 17.13
N ALA A 365 -9.14 4.25 18.12
CA ALA A 365 -9.07 5.70 17.98
C ALA A 365 -7.64 6.21 17.64
N PHE A 366 -6.60 5.40 17.92
CA PHE A 366 -5.21 5.80 17.69
C PHE A 366 -4.85 5.99 16.22
N LYS A 367 -5.50 5.23 15.31
CA LYS A 367 -5.27 5.29 13.86
C LYS A 367 -6.27 6.15 13.10
N LYS A 368 -7.21 6.81 13.79
CA LYS A 368 -8.29 7.57 13.16
C LYS A 368 -8.13 9.06 13.37
N SER A 369 -8.56 9.84 12.38
CA SER A 369 -8.68 11.29 12.51
C SER A 369 -9.78 11.66 13.50
N LEU A 370 -9.67 12.86 14.10
CA LEU A 370 -10.69 13.38 15.02
C LEU A 370 -12.11 13.38 14.41
N ALA A 371 -12.20 13.65 13.10
CA ALA A 371 -13.47 13.64 12.38
C ALA A 371 -14.07 12.24 12.28
N GLU A 372 -13.27 11.22 11.97
CA GLU A 372 -13.71 9.81 11.90
C GLU A 372 -14.13 9.28 13.26
N ILE A 373 -13.43 9.70 14.35
CA ILE A 373 -13.81 9.37 15.72
C ILE A 373 -15.18 9.99 16.02
N MET A 374 -15.40 11.23 15.60
CA MET A 374 -16.65 11.96 15.84
C MET A 374 -17.80 11.57 14.89
N GLU A 375 -17.56 10.74 13.88
CA GLU A 375 -18.63 10.07 13.11
C GLU A 375 -19.23 8.88 13.88
N ASN A 376 -18.46 8.29 14.76
CA ASN A 376 -18.93 7.18 15.59
C ASN A 376 -19.83 7.69 16.73
N GLY A 377 -21.07 7.20 16.76
CA GLY A 377 -22.08 7.64 17.74
C GLY A 377 -21.72 7.35 19.20
N GLU A 378 -20.97 6.29 19.50
CA GLU A 378 -20.56 5.93 20.87
C GLU A 378 -19.45 6.86 21.37
N TRP A 379 -18.46 7.17 20.51
CA TRP A 379 -17.43 8.14 20.87
C TRP A 379 -18.01 9.54 21.10
N LYS A 380 -19.01 9.95 20.31
CA LYS A 380 -19.74 11.21 20.57
C LYS A 380 -20.37 11.24 21.94
N GLN A 381 -21.06 10.17 22.33
CA GLN A 381 -21.71 10.06 23.64
C GLN A 381 -20.68 10.08 24.77
N TYR A 382 -19.53 9.39 24.58
CA TYR A 382 -18.46 9.35 25.58
C TYR A 382 -17.85 10.73 25.83
N VAL A 383 -17.46 11.44 24.76
CA VAL A 383 -16.94 12.83 24.88
C VAL A 383 -17.91 13.72 25.62
N ARG A 384 -19.18 13.54 25.35
CA ARG A 384 -20.25 14.33 26.01
C ARG A 384 -20.38 14.01 27.49
N VAL A 385 -20.33 12.72 27.86
CA VAL A 385 -20.38 12.28 29.27
C VAL A 385 -19.21 12.85 30.06
N LEU A 386 -18.02 12.95 29.46
CA LEU A 386 -16.85 13.52 30.12
C LEU A 386 -16.88 15.04 30.28
N HIS A 387 -17.63 15.77 29.45
CA HIS A 387 -17.70 17.22 29.39
C HIS A 387 -16.40 17.96 29.01
N THR A 388 -15.32 17.26 28.73
CA THR A 388 -13.98 17.84 28.46
C THR A 388 -13.85 18.51 27.10
N GLY A 389 -14.79 18.26 26.16
CA GLY A 389 -14.60 18.60 24.77
C GLY A 389 -13.56 17.68 24.11
N ILE A 390 -13.10 18.00 22.88
CA ILE A 390 -12.17 17.21 22.12
C ILE A 390 -11.32 18.09 21.16
N GLY A 391 -10.08 17.69 20.89
CA GLY A 391 -9.19 18.43 19.98
C GLY A 391 -8.91 19.84 20.46
N ALA A 392 -9.20 20.85 19.63
CA ALA A 392 -8.96 22.26 19.98
C ALA A 392 -9.85 22.78 21.12
N SER A 393 -11.00 22.12 21.38
CA SER A 393 -11.91 22.48 22.46
C SER A 393 -11.69 21.70 23.76
N PHE A 394 -10.64 20.83 23.80
CA PHE A 394 -10.37 20.02 24.99
C PHE A 394 -9.88 20.88 26.17
N ASP A 395 -10.60 20.78 27.29
CA ASP A 395 -10.22 21.42 28.56
C ASP A 395 -10.45 20.43 29.71
N ILE A 396 -9.36 19.94 30.31
CA ILE A 396 -9.40 18.99 31.43
C ILE A 396 -10.13 19.54 32.67
N ARG A 397 -10.12 20.85 32.85
CA ARG A 397 -10.81 21.50 33.98
C ARG A 397 -12.33 21.35 33.93
N ARG A 398 -12.86 20.99 32.74
CA ARG A 398 -14.28 20.71 32.51
C ARG A 398 -14.65 19.25 32.78
N LEU A 399 -13.68 18.39 33.14
CA LEU A 399 -13.94 16.99 33.44
C LEU A 399 -14.96 16.88 34.57
N TYR A 400 -16.07 16.19 34.28
CA TYR A 400 -17.21 16.12 35.20
C TYR A 400 -17.03 15.09 36.32
N TYR A 401 -16.07 14.17 36.19
CA TYR A 401 -15.84 13.07 37.12
C TYR A 401 -14.47 13.15 37.75
N ASP A 402 -14.40 12.86 39.06
CA ASP A 402 -13.14 12.82 39.81
C ASP A 402 -12.36 11.56 39.53
N LYS A 403 -13.06 10.48 39.14
CA LYS A 403 -12.44 9.18 38.83
C LYS A 403 -13.16 8.50 37.69
N ILE A 404 -12.38 7.88 36.80
CA ILE A 404 -12.87 7.04 35.68
C ILE A 404 -12.35 5.64 35.89
N ILE A 405 -13.25 4.66 35.93
CA ILE A 405 -12.97 3.25 36.17
C ILE A 405 -13.37 2.47 34.93
N ILE A 406 -12.41 1.75 34.32
CA ILE A 406 -12.64 0.91 33.15
C ILE A 406 -12.84 -0.51 33.66
N SER A 407 -14.04 -1.05 33.45
CA SER A 407 -14.42 -2.42 33.84
C SER A 407 -14.84 -3.17 32.57
N THR A 408 -14.02 -4.11 32.14
CA THR A 408 -14.23 -4.94 30.95
C THR A 408 -14.02 -6.40 31.32
N ASP A 409 -14.62 -7.31 30.55
CA ASP A 409 -14.41 -8.74 30.74
C ASP A 409 -12.92 -9.13 30.53
N ALA A 410 -12.49 -10.19 31.17
CA ALA A 410 -11.11 -10.68 31.12
C ALA A 410 -10.86 -11.53 29.84
N ASP A 411 -11.30 -11.03 28.68
CA ASP A 411 -11.13 -11.64 27.37
C ASP A 411 -10.35 -10.72 26.41
N ILE A 412 -10.13 -11.20 25.17
CA ILE A 412 -9.37 -10.44 24.16
C ILE A 412 -10.10 -9.15 23.77
N ASP A 413 -11.43 -9.18 23.69
CA ASP A 413 -12.25 -8.01 23.32
C ASP A 413 -12.23 -6.96 24.43
N GLY A 414 -12.31 -7.37 25.68
CA GLY A 414 -12.17 -6.50 26.84
C GLY A 414 -10.82 -5.84 26.93
N LEU A 415 -9.73 -6.58 26.62
CA LEU A 415 -8.38 -6.02 26.56
C LEU A 415 -8.23 -4.95 25.46
N ILE A 416 -8.82 -5.18 24.29
CA ILE A 416 -8.82 -4.21 23.17
C ILE A 416 -9.58 -2.95 23.56
N LYS A 417 -10.76 -3.07 24.18
CA LYS A 417 -11.59 -1.95 24.65
C LYS A 417 -10.89 -1.15 25.73
N SER A 418 -10.28 -1.83 26.70
CA SER A 418 -9.48 -1.17 27.74
C SER A 418 -8.32 -0.35 27.16
N ARG A 419 -7.58 -0.92 26.21
CA ARG A 419 -6.50 -0.21 25.49
C ARG A 419 -7.03 0.99 24.70
N SER A 420 -8.10 0.83 23.95
CA SER A 420 -8.70 1.91 23.16
C SER A 420 -9.16 3.07 24.05
N SER A 421 -9.81 2.78 25.16
CA SER A 421 -10.27 3.78 26.13
C SER A 421 -9.11 4.52 26.80
N LYS A 422 -8.05 3.80 27.21
CA LYS A 422 -6.81 4.41 27.75
C LYS A 422 -6.12 5.29 26.74
N THR A 423 -5.97 4.84 25.50
CA THR A 423 -5.33 5.59 24.44
C THR A 423 -6.05 6.90 24.16
N TRP A 424 -7.36 6.89 24.24
CA TRP A 424 -8.16 8.09 24.01
C TRP A 424 -7.98 9.14 25.13
N LEU A 425 -7.94 8.70 26.38
CA LEU A 425 -7.64 9.57 27.53
C LEU A 425 -6.23 10.20 27.44
N ILE A 426 -5.26 9.47 26.86
CA ILE A 426 -3.89 9.96 26.64
C ILE A 426 -3.81 10.88 25.41
N ALA A 427 -4.51 10.58 24.32
CA ALA A 427 -4.48 11.37 23.08
C ALA A 427 -5.09 12.77 23.24
N GLY A 428 -5.95 12.97 24.24
CA GLY A 428 -6.48 14.29 24.62
C GLY A 428 -5.46 15.23 25.29
N LYS A 429 -4.17 14.84 25.42
CA LYS A 429 -3.12 15.61 26.10
C LYS A 429 -3.41 16.02 27.55
N GLY A 430 -4.24 15.27 28.24
CA GLY A 430 -4.47 15.42 29.67
C GLY A 430 -4.08 14.13 30.40
N PHE A 431 -3.09 14.19 31.27
CA PHE A 431 -2.72 13.07 32.14
C PHE A 431 -3.89 12.79 33.12
N CYS A 432 -4.61 11.72 32.88
CA CYS A 432 -5.45 11.12 33.91
C CYS A 432 -4.73 9.91 34.46
N GLN A 433 -4.31 9.93 35.72
CA GLN A 433 -3.77 8.76 36.41
C GLN A 433 -4.91 7.72 36.52
N THR A 434 -4.91 6.73 35.63
CA THR A 434 -5.79 5.56 35.76
C THR A 434 -5.13 4.57 36.71
N ARG A 435 -5.63 4.42 37.93
CA ARG A 435 -5.45 3.18 38.69
C ARG A 435 -6.38 2.14 38.09
N VAL A 436 -5.78 1.06 37.56
CA VAL A 436 -6.50 -0.15 37.19
C VAL A 436 -6.66 -0.96 38.46
N ALA A 437 -7.88 -1.23 38.87
CA ALA A 437 -8.19 -2.19 39.90
C ALA A 437 -8.18 -3.59 39.30
#